data_946e16bd7e6ebf3bbb892e1bd8815cae
#
_entry.id   946e16bd7e6ebf3bbb892e1bd8815cae
#
_cell.length_a   1.000
_cell.length_b   1.000
_cell.length_c   1.000
_cell.angle_alpha   90.00
_cell.angle_beta   90.00
_cell.angle_gamma   90.00
#
_symmetry.space_group_name_H-M   'P 1'
#
loop_
_entity.id
_entity.type
_entity.pdbx_description
1 polymer ?
#
loop_
_entity_poly.entity_id
_entity_poly.type
_entity_poly.pdbx_seq_one_letter_code
_entity_poly.pdbx_strand_id
1 'polypeptide(L)'
;MNVLKKALVLGAVGAMLAIPGYAKVVTGSQSDANLDLKYPLVYTDHAYAQQAINTDIANYVLEAKDMYYNQHIYKVAQNYKVTYEDSQVVSILLTTYHYYAGAVHGMTNTRGLVYNKITGQRVPLYNYVKIVNAEQLDRGLRSYVLDYYTGSHTKSRIPQGWSVKYVTDNYCLRGKGNIDLVYQPYELGPYSNGTTYIGFTPQSIEYFNRMNS
;
A
#
# COMPACT_ATOMS: atom_id res chain seq x y z
N MET A 1 14.24 31.40 2.15
CA MET A 1 15.34 30.50 2.57
C MET A 1 14.73 29.12 2.74
N ASN A 2 14.86 28.20 1.78
CA ASN A 2 14.57 26.76 1.88
C ASN A 2 14.26 26.10 0.52
N VAL A 3 14.95 26.54 -0.54
CA VAL A 3 14.87 25.89 -1.86
C VAL A 3 15.89 24.74 -2.00
N LEU A 4 16.88 24.67 -1.11
CA LEU A 4 17.98 23.70 -1.21
C LEU A 4 17.70 22.30 -0.64
N LYS A 5 16.57 22.06 0.05
CA LYS A 5 16.28 20.75 0.66
C LYS A 5 15.52 19.77 -0.24
N LYS A 6 15.05 20.21 -1.42
CA LYS A 6 14.30 19.34 -2.36
C LYS A 6 15.19 18.56 -3.35
N ALA A 7 16.47 18.86 -3.44
CA ALA A 7 17.35 18.30 -4.47
C ALA A 7 18.13 17.03 -4.07
N LEU A 8 18.00 16.55 -2.82
CA LEU A 8 18.89 15.46 -2.31
C LEU A 8 18.29 14.06 -2.35
N VAL A 9 17.10 13.87 -2.93
CA VAL A 9 16.46 12.53 -3.06
C VAL A 9 16.88 11.82 -4.35
N LEU A 10 17.53 12.49 -5.28
CA LEU A 10 17.90 11.95 -6.61
C LEU A 10 19.35 11.46 -6.74
N GLY A 11 20.06 11.26 -5.66
CA GLY A 11 21.48 10.95 -5.65
C GLY A 11 21.85 9.48 -5.56
N ALA A 12 21.23 8.59 -6.33
CA ALA A 12 21.81 7.28 -6.68
C ALA A 12 21.07 6.68 -7.89
N VAL A 13 21.05 7.40 -9.01
CA VAL A 13 20.68 6.78 -10.29
C VAL A 13 21.95 6.21 -10.90
N GLY A 14 22.30 4.99 -10.50
CA GLY A 14 23.19 4.17 -11.30
C GLY A 14 22.49 3.91 -12.63
N ALA A 15 23.13 4.34 -13.74
CA ALA A 15 22.66 4.04 -15.09
C ALA A 15 22.62 2.52 -15.28
N MET A 16 21.48 1.89 -15.06
CA MET A 16 21.23 0.52 -15.51
C MET A 16 20.67 0.59 -16.92
N LEU A 17 21.35 -0.04 -17.84
CA LEU A 17 20.91 -0.27 -19.20
C LEU A 17 19.52 -0.89 -19.19
N ALA A 18 18.55 -0.22 -19.82
CA ALA A 18 17.20 -0.73 -19.99
C ALA A 18 17.25 -2.02 -20.80
N ILE A 19 16.88 -3.14 -20.20
CA ILE A 19 16.56 -4.37 -20.92
C ILE A 19 15.14 -4.19 -21.43
N PRO A 20 14.89 -4.13 -22.74
CA PRO A 20 13.55 -3.95 -23.27
C PRO A 20 12.66 -5.12 -22.86
N GLY A 21 11.49 -4.82 -22.27
CA GLY A 21 10.39 -5.77 -22.20
C GLY A 21 9.81 -6.08 -20.82
N TYR A 22 10.38 -5.63 -19.69
CA TYR A 22 9.78 -5.82 -18.37
C TYR A 22 10.01 -4.59 -17.50
N ALA A 23 8.93 -4.00 -17.02
CA ALA A 23 9.02 -3.05 -15.92
C ALA A 23 9.66 -3.76 -14.72
N LYS A 24 10.55 -3.08 -14.05
CA LYS A 24 11.30 -3.65 -12.93
C LYS A 24 11.12 -2.75 -11.71
N VAL A 25 10.74 -3.33 -10.60
CA VAL A 25 10.80 -2.65 -9.32
C VAL A 25 12.13 -2.98 -8.64
N VAL A 26 12.92 -1.96 -8.32
CA VAL A 26 14.15 -2.09 -7.55
C VAL A 26 14.03 -1.36 -6.22
N THR A 27 14.86 -1.76 -5.25
CA THR A 27 14.85 -1.15 -3.92
C THR A 27 15.75 0.07 -3.87
N GLY A 28 15.16 1.24 -3.57
CA GLY A 28 15.88 2.38 -3.03
C GLY A 28 15.95 2.26 -1.51
N SER A 29 17.03 2.74 -0.90
CA SER A 29 17.19 2.72 0.55
C SER A 29 17.86 3.97 1.08
N GLN A 30 17.50 4.33 2.32
CA GLN A 30 18.17 5.35 3.10
C GLN A 30 18.11 4.96 4.57
N SER A 31 19.24 5.05 5.29
CA SER A 31 19.31 4.76 6.71
C SER A 31 20.07 5.83 7.48
N ASP A 32 19.69 6.04 8.74
CA ASP A 32 20.35 6.89 9.71
C ASP A 32 19.94 6.39 11.10
N ALA A 33 20.85 6.25 12.06
CA ALA A 33 20.60 5.82 13.45
C ALA A 33 19.34 4.91 13.62
N ASN A 34 18.19 5.51 13.91
CA ASN A 34 16.90 4.83 14.07
C ASN A 34 15.95 5.02 12.86
N LEU A 35 16.45 5.47 11.73
CA LEU A 35 15.75 5.58 10.46
C LEU A 35 16.20 4.44 9.53
N ASP A 36 15.26 3.63 9.04
CA ASP A 36 15.54 2.59 8.02
C ASP A 36 14.43 2.62 6.95
N LEU A 37 14.72 3.22 5.81
CA LEU A 37 13.77 3.37 4.71
C LEU A 37 14.18 2.48 3.54
N LYS A 38 13.27 1.56 3.17
CA LYS A 38 13.32 0.79 1.92
C LYS A 38 12.07 1.12 1.13
N TYR A 39 12.24 1.57 -0.10
CA TYR A 39 11.15 2.03 -0.95
C TYR A 39 11.32 1.53 -2.38
N PRO A 40 10.20 1.36 -3.12
CA PRO A 40 10.27 0.91 -4.50
C PRO A 40 10.68 2.05 -5.44
N LEU A 41 11.52 1.73 -6.40
CA LEU A 41 11.79 2.53 -7.60
C LEU A 41 11.23 1.73 -8.78
N VAL A 42 10.20 2.26 -9.41
CA VAL A 42 9.49 1.60 -10.52
C VAL A 42 10.08 2.07 -11.84
N TYR A 43 10.48 1.14 -12.68
CA TYR A 43 10.94 1.39 -14.05
C TYR A 43 9.88 0.93 -15.03
N THR A 44 9.55 1.75 -16.01
CA THR A 44 8.60 1.45 -17.09
C THR A 44 9.16 1.91 -18.44
N ASP A 45 8.62 1.40 -19.51
CA ASP A 45 8.98 1.85 -20.87
C ASP A 45 8.46 3.26 -21.20
N HIS A 46 7.65 3.85 -20.30
CA HIS A 46 7.07 5.18 -20.43
C HIS A 46 7.73 6.14 -19.45
N ALA A 47 8.70 6.95 -19.89
CA ALA A 47 9.50 7.85 -19.04
C ALA A 47 8.64 8.79 -18.18
N TYR A 48 7.56 9.35 -18.76
CA TYR A 48 6.62 10.20 -18.01
C TYR A 48 5.90 9.44 -16.90
N ALA A 49 5.40 8.24 -17.20
CA ALA A 49 4.73 7.39 -16.22
C ALA A 49 5.70 6.97 -15.09
N GLN A 50 6.92 6.59 -15.45
CA GLN A 50 7.97 6.27 -14.48
C GLN A 50 8.24 7.45 -13.54
N GLN A 51 8.39 8.65 -14.08
CA GLN A 51 8.60 9.85 -13.28
C GLN A 51 7.42 10.13 -12.34
N ALA A 52 6.17 10.05 -12.85
CA ALA A 52 4.98 10.29 -12.07
C ALA A 52 4.85 9.30 -10.90
N ILE A 53 5.02 7.99 -11.16
CA ILE A 53 4.98 6.94 -10.12
C ILE A 53 6.05 7.19 -9.06
N ASN A 54 7.31 7.40 -9.46
CA ASN A 54 8.40 7.56 -8.52
C ASN A 54 8.32 8.88 -7.74
N THR A 55 7.72 9.93 -8.32
CA THR A 55 7.43 11.18 -7.60
C THR A 55 6.37 10.96 -6.51
N ASP A 56 5.30 10.21 -6.81
CA ASP A 56 4.27 9.89 -5.81
C ASP A 56 4.85 9.03 -4.67
N ILE A 57 5.65 8.01 -5.00
CA ILE A 57 6.36 7.19 -3.99
C ILE A 57 7.31 8.03 -3.14
N ALA A 58 8.03 8.97 -3.75
CA ALA A 58 8.96 9.85 -3.05
C ALA A 58 8.27 10.72 -1.98
N ASN A 59 7.00 11.09 -2.17
CA ASN A 59 6.24 11.82 -1.16
C ASN A 59 6.09 11.02 0.15
N TYR A 60 5.86 9.71 0.07
CA TYR A 60 5.80 8.85 1.26
C TYR A 60 7.16 8.65 1.94
N VAL A 61 8.23 8.65 1.17
CA VAL A 61 9.60 8.64 1.73
C VAL A 61 9.89 9.96 2.45
N LEU A 62 9.47 11.09 1.88
CA LEU A 62 9.61 12.41 2.51
C LEU A 62 8.75 12.51 3.78
N GLU A 63 7.53 11.97 3.79
CA GLU A 63 6.68 11.88 4.98
C GLU A 63 7.38 11.10 6.10
N ALA A 64 7.94 9.93 5.80
CA ALA A 64 8.68 9.12 6.77
C ALA A 64 9.92 9.84 7.31
N LYS A 65 10.64 10.59 6.46
CA LYS A 65 11.78 11.43 6.87
C LYS A 65 11.34 12.60 7.75
N ASP A 66 10.21 13.22 7.42
CA ASP A 66 9.64 14.31 8.23
C ASP A 66 9.29 13.83 9.63
N MET A 67 8.66 12.66 9.76
CA MET A 67 8.41 12.01 11.05
C MET A 67 9.68 11.89 11.89
N TYR A 68 10.79 11.48 11.29
CA TYR A 68 12.03 11.25 12.01
C TYR A 68 12.77 12.56 12.34
N TYR A 69 13.00 13.41 11.35
CA TYR A 69 13.87 14.57 11.51
C TYR A 69 13.18 15.81 12.10
N ASN A 70 11.89 16.00 11.80
CA ASN A 70 11.16 17.20 12.20
C ASN A 70 10.17 16.95 13.34
N GLN A 71 9.51 15.77 13.34
CA GLN A 71 8.58 15.39 14.42
C GLN A 71 9.27 14.64 15.56
N HIS A 72 10.57 14.37 15.44
CA HIS A 72 11.41 13.73 16.46
C HIS A 72 10.87 12.35 16.93
N ILE A 73 10.24 11.60 16.02
CA ILE A 73 9.82 10.24 16.32
C ILE A 73 11.07 9.36 16.48
N TYR A 74 11.17 8.66 17.61
CA TYR A 74 12.37 7.93 18.01
C TYR A 74 12.86 6.91 16.97
N LYS A 75 11.92 6.16 16.37
CA LYS A 75 12.26 5.19 15.32
C LYS A 75 11.24 5.26 14.19
N VAL A 76 11.73 5.31 12.97
CA VAL A 76 10.92 5.23 11.75
C VAL A 76 11.53 4.20 10.81
N ALA A 77 10.72 3.27 10.34
CA ALA A 77 11.13 2.28 9.34
C ALA A 77 10.08 2.22 8.23
N GLN A 78 10.52 2.08 6.99
CA GLN A 78 9.65 1.89 5.85
C GLN A 78 10.11 0.65 5.07
N ASN A 79 9.16 -0.15 4.64
CA ASN A 79 9.41 -1.31 3.79
C ASN A 79 8.28 -1.45 2.77
N TYR A 80 8.50 -2.25 1.72
CA TYR A 80 7.49 -2.47 0.70
C TYR A 80 7.46 -3.91 0.21
N LYS A 81 6.35 -4.26 -0.42
CA LYS A 81 6.17 -5.54 -1.11
C LYS A 81 5.44 -5.28 -2.43
N VAL A 82 5.99 -5.75 -3.53
CA VAL A 82 5.24 -5.84 -4.80
C VAL A 82 4.28 -7.00 -4.66
N THR A 83 2.98 -6.72 -4.74
CA THR A 83 1.92 -7.71 -4.55
C THR A 83 1.40 -8.28 -5.87
N TYR A 84 1.53 -7.47 -6.94
CA TYR A 84 1.20 -7.85 -8.30
C TYR A 84 1.92 -6.95 -9.31
N GLU A 85 2.30 -7.50 -10.44
CA GLU A 85 2.84 -6.75 -11.55
C GLU A 85 2.55 -7.46 -12.88
N ASP A 86 2.13 -6.69 -13.89
CA ASP A 86 2.04 -7.11 -15.29
C ASP A 86 2.54 -6.00 -16.22
N SER A 87 2.22 -6.08 -17.52
CA SER A 87 2.63 -5.08 -18.51
C SER A 87 1.96 -3.72 -18.33
N GLN A 88 0.81 -3.64 -17.66
CA GLN A 88 -0.01 -2.43 -17.54
C GLN A 88 -0.06 -1.86 -16.12
N VAL A 89 0.04 -2.72 -15.11
CA VAL A 89 -0.20 -2.34 -13.71
C VAL A 89 0.91 -2.84 -12.81
N VAL A 90 1.27 -2.04 -11.81
CA VAL A 90 2.07 -2.45 -10.66
C VAL A 90 1.30 -2.15 -9.38
N SER A 91 1.26 -3.13 -8.47
CA SER A 91 0.62 -3.02 -7.16
C SER A 91 1.64 -3.27 -6.05
N ILE A 92 1.72 -2.32 -5.13
CA ILE A 92 2.72 -2.29 -4.07
C ILE A 92 2.02 -2.05 -2.74
N LEU A 93 2.37 -2.81 -1.71
CA LEU A 93 2.10 -2.45 -0.31
C LEU A 93 3.32 -1.73 0.23
N LEU A 94 3.16 -0.48 0.65
CA LEU A 94 4.16 0.32 1.32
C LEU A 94 3.79 0.43 2.79
N THR A 95 4.68 -0.03 3.68
CA THR A 95 4.43 -0.08 5.12
C THR A 95 5.42 0.81 5.85
N THR A 96 4.91 1.78 6.61
CA THR A 96 5.69 2.67 7.47
C THR A 96 5.40 2.33 8.93
N TYR A 97 6.43 1.95 9.66
CA TYR A 97 6.41 1.75 11.11
C TYR A 97 7.01 2.96 11.80
N HIS A 98 6.41 3.39 12.89
CA HIS A 98 6.99 4.43 13.75
C HIS A 98 6.79 4.09 15.23
N TYR A 99 7.74 4.57 16.05
CA TYR A 99 7.74 4.33 17.50
C TYR A 99 8.17 5.59 18.25
N TYR A 100 7.36 6.02 19.20
CA TYR A 100 7.69 7.09 20.13
C TYR A 100 8.44 6.51 21.32
N ALA A 101 9.54 7.15 21.73
CA ALA A 101 10.30 6.71 22.89
C ALA A 101 9.40 6.65 24.15
N GLY A 102 9.40 5.51 24.83
CA GLY A 102 8.57 5.28 26.02
C GLY A 102 7.13 4.82 25.75
N ALA A 103 6.70 4.73 24.49
CA ALA A 103 5.40 4.15 24.17
C ALA A 103 5.39 2.63 24.40
N VAL A 104 4.21 2.06 24.68
CA VAL A 104 4.04 0.61 24.88
C VAL A 104 4.39 -0.18 23.64
N HIS A 105 4.06 0.35 22.45
CA HIS A 105 4.36 -0.25 21.14
C HIS A 105 4.42 0.83 20.07
N GLY A 106 4.98 0.47 18.91
CA GLY A 106 4.93 1.32 17.73
C GLY A 106 3.63 1.17 16.96
N MET A 107 3.48 1.98 15.94
CA MET A 107 2.33 1.96 15.03
C MET A 107 2.79 1.65 13.62
N THR A 108 1.96 0.94 12.89
CA THR A 108 2.19 0.59 11.49
C THR A 108 1.10 1.23 10.63
N ASN A 109 1.50 1.85 9.53
CA ASN A 109 0.61 2.35 8.49
C ASN A 109 0.95 1.65 7.17
N THR A 110 0.00 0.94 6.59
CA THR A 110 0.18 0.20 5.34
C THR A 110 -0.69 0.84 4.25
N ARG A 111 -0.06 1.18 3.14
CA ARG A 111 -0.70 1.81 1.97
C ARG A 111 -0.59 0.91 0.76
N GLY A 112 -1.72 0.65 0.12
CA GLY A 112 -1.78 0.04 -1.20
C GLY A 112 -1.56 1.09 -2.28
N LEU A 113 -0.57 0.86 -3.13
CA LEU A 113 -0.19 1.76 -4.20
C LEU A 113 -0.35 0.99 -5.52
N VAL A 114 -1.46 1.25 -6.22
CA VAL A 114 -1.74 0.60 -7.51
C VAL A 114 -1.61 1.63 -8.63
N TYR A 115 -0.67 1.43 -9.54
CA TYR A 115 -0.38 2.36 -10.64
C TYR A 115 -0.56 1.73 -12.00
N ASN A 116 -1.08 2.53 -12.93
CA ASN A 116 -1.00 2.23 -14.36
C ASN A 116 0.40 2.58 -14.86
N LYS A 117 1.11 1.63 -15.42
CA LYS A 117 2.51 1.76 -15.88
C LYS A 117 2.67 2.54 -17.18
N ILE A 118 1.55 2.77 -17.90
CA ILE A 118 1.53 3.53 -19.15
C ILE A 118 1.29 5.00 -18.87
N THR A 119 0.35 5.32 -17.95
CA THR A 119 -0.03 6.71 -17.66
C THR A 119 0.66 7.27 -16.41
N GLY A 120 1.17 6.42 -15.53
CA GLY A 120 1.74 6.80 -14.23
C GLY A 120 0.72 7.15 -13.15
N GLN A 121 -0.57 7.07 -13.46
CA GLN A 121 -1.64 7.43 -12.53
C GLN A 121 -2.00 6.28 -11.59
N ARG A 122 -2.53 6.65 -10.41
CA ARG A 122 -3.17 5.72 -9.50
C ARG A 122 -4.41 5.12 -10.17
N VAL A 123 -4.58 3.80 -10.01
CA VAL A 123 -5.79 3.11 -10.48
C VAL A 123 -6.79 3.13 -9.34
N PRO A 124 -7.97 3.73 -9.50
CA PRO A 124 -9.02 3.73 -8.47
C PRO A 124 -9.61 2.34 -8.25
N LEU A 125 -10.00 2.02 -7.00
CA LEU A 125 -10.62 0.74 -6.64
C LEU A 125 -11.89 0.44 -7.47
N TYR A 126 -12.70 1.45 -7.74
CA TYR A 126 -13.97 1.29 -8.47
C TYR A 126 -13.78 0.78 -9.92
N ASN A 127 -12.56 0.85 -10.48
CA ASN A 127 -12.25 0.25 -11.77
C ASN A 127 -12.28 -1.28 -11.72
N TYR A 128 -12.18 -1.86 -10.55
CA TYR A 128 -12.18 -3.30 -10.34
C TYR A 128 -13.46 -3.79 -9.67
N VAL A 129 -13.87 -3.14 -8.59
CA VAL A 129 -15.02 -3.56 -7.80
C VAL A 129 -15.86 -2.36 -7.35
N LYS A 130 -17.18 -2.46 -7.52
CA LYS A 130 -18.15 -1.48 -7.07
C LYS A 130 -18.66 -1.85 -5.68
N ILE A 131 -18.44 -0.99 -4.71
CA ILE A 131 -18.86 -1.16 -3.31
C ILE A 131 -19.72 0.03 -2.93
N VAL A 132 -20.94 -0.22 -2.47
CA VAL A 132 -21.89 0.85 -2.14
C VAL A 132 -21.60 1.46 -0.76
N ASN A 133 -21.39 0.61 0.25
CA ASN A 133 -21.19 1.05 1.63
C ASN A 133 -20.49 0.00 2.50
N ALA A 134 -20.16 0.40 3.73
CA ALA A 134 -19.50 -0.46 4.71
C ALA A 134 -20.35 -1.67 5.15
N GLU A 135 -21.66 -1.50 5.21
CA GLU A 135 -22.59 -2.60 5.58
C GLU A 135 -22.55 -3.74 4.57
N GLN A 136 -22.38 -3.43 3.28
CA GLN A 136 -22.23 -4.45 2.24
C GLN A 136 -20.96 -5.29 2.46
N LEU A 137 -19.84 -4.64 2.84
CA LEU A 137 -18.60 -5.33 3.20
C LEU A 137 -18.77 -6.18 4.47
N ASP A 138 -19.39 -5.62 5.51
CA ASP A 138 -19.60 -6.34 6.78
C ASP A 138 -20.49 -7.58 6.58
N ARG A 139 -21.58 -7.48 5.82
CA ARG A 139 -22.40 -8.62 5.44
C ARG A 139 -21.62 -9.64 4.63
N GLY A 140 -20.81 -9.20 3.67
CA GLY A 140 -19.95 -10.05 2.85
C GLY A 140 -18.98 -10.88 3.69
N LEU A 141 -18.37 -10.29 4.71
CA LEU A 141 -17.50 -10.99 5.64
C LEU A 141 -18.24 -12.01 6.50
N ARG A 142 -19.42 -11.63 7.03
CA ARG A 142 -20.22 -12.51 7.91
C ARG A 142 -20.86 -13.68 7.16
N SER A 143 -21.17 -13.49 5.88
CA SER A 143 -21.70 -14.54 5.00
C SER A 143 -20.63 -15.35 4.28
N TYR A 144 -19.34 -15.08 4.55
CA TYR A 144 -18.20 -15.74 3.90
C TYR A 144 -18.12 -15.58 2.37
N VAL A 145 -18.78 -14.56 1.83
CA VAL A 145 -18.60 -14.12 0.44
C VAL A 145 -17.26 -13.39 0.27
N LEU A 146 -16.82 -12.71 1.33
CA LEU A 146 -15.53 -12.04 1.43
C LEU A 146 -14.66 -12.73 2.49
N ASP A 147 -13.36 -12.69 2.25
CA ASP A 147 -12.37 -13.23 3.18
C ASP A 147 -11.81 -12.14 4.10
N TYR A 148 -11.57 -12.51 5.36
CA TYR A 148 -10.83 -11.67 6.30
C TYR A 148 -9.44 -12.25 6.54
N TYR A 149 -8.41 -11.38 6.49
CA TYR A 149 -7.03 -11.77 6.78
C TYR A 149 -6.40 -10.85 7.83
N THR A 150 -5.52 -11.41 8.67
CA THR A 150 -4.69 -10.68 9.64
C THR A 150 -3.35 -10.25 9.02
N GLY A 151 -2.52 -9.52 9.76
CA GLY A 151 -1.27 -8.92 9.28
C GLY A 151 -0.26 -9.86 8.65
N SER A 152 -0.23 -11.13 9.07
CA SER A 152 0.56 -12.19 8.43
C SER A 152 -0.11 -12.74 7.15
N HIS A 153 -1.21 -12.15 6.72
CA HIS A 153 -2.09 -12.64 5.66
C HIS A 153 -2.64 -14.04 5.94
N THR A 154 -2.89 -14.31 7.22
CA THR A 154 -3.54 -15.55 7.66
C THR A 154 -5.04 -15.36 7.60
N LYS A 155 -5.74 -16.28 6.89
CA LYS A 155 -7.19 -16.28 6.81
C LYS A 155 -7.81 -16.52 8.19
N SER A 156 -8.76 -15.69 8.56
CA SER A 156 -9.42 -15.70 9.87
C SER A 156 -10.87 -15.25 9.73
N ARG A 157 -11.49 -14.90 10.84
CA ARG A 157 -12.81 -14.27 10.91
C ARG A 157 -12.67 -12.89 11.53
N ILE A 158 -13.53 -11.96 11.11
CA ILE A 158 -13.62 -10.68 11.80
C ILE A 158 -13.96 -10.94 13.27
N PRO A 159 -13.20 -10.38 14.25
CA PRO A 159 -13.44 -10.66 15.65
C PRO A 159 -14.82 -10.18 16.11
N GLN A 160 -15.37 -10.86 17.12
CA GLN A 160 -16.64 -10.46 17.72
C GLN A 160 -16.56 -9.02 18.25
N GLY A 161 -17.61 -8.23 18.04
CA GLY A 161 -17.65 -6.81 18.42
C GLY A 161 -17.01 -5.86 17.41
N TRP A 162 -16.32 -6.36 16.39
CA TRP A 162 -15.77 -5.56 15.30
C TRP A 162 -16.68 -5.57 14.07
N SER A 163 -16.67 -4.49 13.32
CA SER A 163 -17.44 -4.35 12.09
C SER A 163 -16.77 -3.36 11.15
N VAL A 164 -17.04 -3.47 9.87
CA VAL A 164 -16.58 -2.51 8.86
C VAL A 164 -17.31 -1.18 9.08
N LYS A 165 -16.56 -0.10 9.26
CA LYS A 165 -17.12 1.25 9.53
C LYS A 165 -17.16 2.15 8.31
N TYR A 166 -16.31 1.90 7.32
CA TYR A 166 -16.19 2.68 6.09
C TYR A 166 -15.63 1.82 4.96
N VAL A 167 -15.86 2.24 3.74
CA VAL A 167 -15.20 1.69 2.56
C VAL A 167 -13.89 2.41 2.37
N THR A 168 -12.79 1.68 2.36
CA THR A 168 -11.47 2.25 2.11
C THR A 168 -11.13 2.21 0.63
N ASP A 169 -10.44 3.26 0.14
CA ASP A 169 -9.77 3.26 -1.18
C ASP A 169 -8.36 2.69 -1.11
N ASN A 170 -7.91 2.29 0.09
CA ASN A 170 -6.63 1.66 0.32
C ASN A 170 -6.73 0.18 -0.04
N TYR A 171 -6.08 -0.25 -1.13
CA TYR A 171 -6.18 -1.62 -1.63
C TYR A 171 -4.92 -2.06 -2.36
N CYS A 172 -4.76 -3.36 -2.54
CA CYS A 172 -3.74 -3.94 -3.42
C CYS A 172 -4.29 -5.08 -4.27
N LEU A 173 -3.67 -5.29 -5.43
CA LEU A 173 -3.90 -6.47 -6.27
C LEU A 173 -3.01 -7.62 -5.78
N ARG A 174 -3.56 -8.85 -5.81
CA ARG A 174 -2.88 -10.06 -5.30
C ARG A 174 -2.59 -11.11 -6.38
N GLY A 175 -2.79 -10.74 -7.64
CA GLY A 175 -2.70 -11.68 -8.74
C GLY A 175 -3.91 -12.60 -8.86
N LYS A 176 -4.03 -13.28 -10.00
CA LYS A 176 -5.18 -14.16 -10.33
C LYS A 176 -6.54 -13.46 -10.16
N GLY A 177 -6.58 -12.12 -10.33
CA GLY A 177 -7.78 -11.32 -10.17
C GLY A 177 -8.23 -11.08 -8.72
N ASN A 178 -7.43 -11.44 -7.72
CA ASN A 178 -7.76 -11.17 -6.32
C ASN A 178 -7.38 -9.73 -5.93
N ILE A 179 -8.18 -9.13 -5.03
CA ILE A 179 -7.97 -7.79 -4.48
C ILE A 179 -8.09 -7.85 -2.96
N ASP A 180 -7.22 -7.17 -2.26
CA ASP A 180 -7.34 -6.96 -0.83
C ASP A 180 -7.59 -5.47 -0.53
N LEU A 181 -8.66 -5.13 0.19
CA LEU A 181 -8.81 -3.84 0.86
C LEU A 181 -7.93 -3.86 2.11
N VAL A 182 -7.22 -2.78 2.35
CA VAL A 182 -6.23 -2.67 3.43
C VAL A 182 -6.77 -1.79 4.55
N TYR A 183 -6.83 -2.33 5.76
CA TYR A 183 -7.25 -1.63 6.98
C TYR A 183 -6.12 -1.60 7.98
N GLN A 184 -5.96 -0.46 8.67
CA GLN A 184 -4.90 -0.27 9.63
C GLN A 184 -5.15 -1.05 10.93
N PRO A 185 -4.12 -1.23 11.80
CA PRO A 185 -4.33 -1.76 13.15
C PRO A 185 -5.45 -0.99 13.87
N TYR A 186 -6.29 -1.69 14.60
CA TYR A 186 -7.50 -1.19 15.29
C TYR A 186 -8.71 -0.86 14.41
N GLU A 187 -8.65 -0.96 13.08
CA GLU A 187 -9.82 -0.67 12.24
C GLU A 187 -10.78 -1.85 12.11
N LEU A 188 -10.27 -3.08 11.96
CA LEU A 188 -11.09 -4.30 11.87
C LEU A 188 -10.72 -5.39 12.88
N GLY A 189 -9.97 -5.05 13.91
CA GLY A 189 -9.53 -5.99 14.94
C GLY A 189 -8.56 -5.35 15.93
N PRO A 190 -8.20 -6.05 17.02
CA PRO A 190 -7.25 -5.56 17.99
C PRO A 190 -5.86 -5.38 17.37
N TYR A 191 -5.00 -4.61 18.04
CA TYR A 191 -3.63 -4.33 17.60
C TYR A 191 -2.84 -5.60 17.23
N SER A 192 -3.05 -6.69 17.97
CA SER A 192 -2.38 -7.98 17.72
C SER A 192 -2.68 -8.59 16.34
N ASN A 193 -3.77 -8.16 15.69
CA ASN A 193 -4.08 -8.59 14.32
C ASN A 193 -3.23 -7.85 13.27
N GLY A 194 -2.54 -6.75 13.66
CA GLY A 194 -1.78 -5.92 12.74
C GLY A 194 -2.66 -5.25 11.68
N THR A 195 -2.07 -4.94 10.53
CA THR A 195 -2.82 -4.56 9.32
C THR A 195 -3.73 -5.70 8.92
N THR A 196 -5.00 -5.43 8.67
CA THR A 196 -6.00 -6.43 8.31
C THR A 196 -6.51 -6.23 6.89
N TYR A 197 -7.07 -7.28 6.29
CA TYR A 197 -7.48 -7.20 4.89
C TYR A 197 -8.87 -7.81 4.68
N ILE A 198 -9.64 -7.19 3.78
CA ILE A 198 -10.85 -7.79 3.22
C ILE A 198 -10.51 -8.26 1.81
N GLY A 199 -10.47 -9.58 1.63
CA GLY A 199 -10.10 -10.21 0.37
C GLY A 199 -11.30 -10.45 -0.54
N PHE A 200 -11.15 -10.03 -1.79
CA PHE A 200 -12.05 -10.31 -2.89
C PHE A 200 -11.42 -11.33 -3.83
N THR A 201 -12.18 -12.35 -4.17
CA THR A 201 -11.89 -13.26 -5.29
C THR A 201 -12.56 -12.76 -6.57
N PRO A 202 -12.18 -13.27 -7.77
CA PRO A 202 -12.89 -12.91 -9.01
C PRO A 202 -14.40 -13.13 -8.93
N GLN A 203 -14.85 -14.17 -8.27
CA GLN A 203 -16.27 -14.48 -8.09
C GLN A 203 -16.98 -13.46 -7.20
N SER A 204 -16.36 -13.05 -6.10
CA SER A 204 -16.93 -12.00 -5.24
C SER A 204 -16.90 -10.62 -5.91
N ILE A 205 -15.88 -10.30 -6.71
CA ILE A 205 -15.84 -9.09 -7.51
C ILE A 205 -17.01 -9.06 -8.51
N GLU A 206 -17.21 -10.14 -9.26
CA GLU A 206 -18.33 -10.26 -10.21
C GLU A 206 -19.68 -10.10 -9.49
N TYR A 207 -19.85 -10.77 -8.35
CA TYR A 207 -21.06 -10.65 -7.52
C TYR A 207 -21.34 -9.21 -7.10
N PHE A 208 -20.34 -8.50 -6.56
CA PHE A 208 -20.48 -7.10 -6.14
C PHE A 208 -20.76 -6.17 -7.32
N ASN A 209 -20.05 -6.35 -8.43
CA ASN A 209 -20.24 -5.53 -9.63
C ASN A 209 -21.64 -5.70 -10.22
N ARG A 210 -22.17 -6.92 -10.24
CA ARG A 210 -23.54 -7.20 -10.72
C ARG A 210 -24.62 -6.62 -9.80
N MET A 211 -24.40 -6.68 -8.48
CA MET A 211 -25.36 -6.12 -7.51
C MET A 211 -25.39 -4.58 -7.51
N ASN A 212 -24.27 -3.95 -7.88
CA ASN A 212 -24.05 -2.51 -7.76
C ASN A 212 -23.97 -1.80 -9.15
N SER A 213 -24.47 -2.45 -10.19
CA SER A 213 -24.49 -1.94 -11.57
C SER A 213 -25.59 -0.93 -11.78
#